data_efd4ef858a68f23a793fc0cf894ca28f
#
_entry.id   efd4ef858a68f23a793fc0cf894ca28f
#
_cell.length_a   1.000
_cell.length_b   1.000
_cell.length_c   1.000
_cell.angle_alpha   90.00
_cell.angle_beta   90.00
_cell.angle_gamma   90.00
#
_symmetry.space_group_name_H-M   'P 1'
#
loop_
_entity.id
_entity.type
_entity.pdbx_description
1 polymer ?
#
loop_
_entity_poly.entity_id
_entity_poly.type
_entity_poly.pdbx_seq_one_letter_code
_entity_poly.pdbx_strand_id
1 'polypeptide(L)'
;MEEFKPYPTQAMASQADMPPAQLMVSSNEAHLPADRRSPHQQQVRSKPDYSTFDSVQAVQYGAIDRLKELVENGLDVQEPDKENVTLLHWAAINNRLEIARYLINHGAVIDQLGGDLNSTPLHWATRQGHLPMVVLLMQYGADPSLRDGEGVSGVHLSCQYGHTAIAAYLVAKGQDPNLLDGNGMSPLMWACYRTFSVDPTRLLLTLGANPNLQDKHYLNSALHWATAVGNTAAVSTLLQHGSDSFIENSRHETPLDVAMSRRNGYIAMRIKEHRGEFPHGSKKGSKALRKYVMWAIPAVVMFLLGFIPNLSASYITKAGLFALSVGLVYLSLRFFVDSRAAQLFPIALAVATKVIVNFTYFAFFWPYVSDLWMKAGYFLSMGAMLYSFWKCWRFNPGVIKNSQEDQKRTIVEMAETTGLDLSKFCTTCLIRRPIRSKHCSTCDKCIARFDHHCPWVDNCIGSLNHRFFIIYLGALPISSMFYLMGNALFWVESCQTTFGENGLWIFIGEVMSCSPWTFVLSLQVAVYMMWVAMLFVCQFYQVIYLGVTTNERMNHTRYEYFRDPKAPKGPFRDEELHNPFQNPQKRPRY
;
A
#
# COMPACT_ATOMS: atom_id res chain seq x y z
N MET A 1 -15.23 12.75 36.14
CA MET A 1 -14.54 12.43 34.85
C MET A 1 -13.32 13.32 34.81
N GLU A 2 -12.21 12.85 35.37
CA GLU A 2 -10.93 13.56 35.18
C GLU A 2 -10.52 13.43 33.71
N GLU A 3 -10.31 14.58 33.09
CA GLU A 3 -9.80 14.65 31.72
C GLU A 3 -8.49 13.88 31.63
N PHE A 4 -8.38 13.05 30.62
CA PHE A 4 -7.16 12.37 30.20
C PHE A 4 -6.16 13.47 29.77
N LYS A 5 -5.45 14.05 30.75
CA LYS A 5 -4.41 15.04 30.45
C LYS A 5 -3.26 14.28 29.78
N PRO A 6 -2.87 14.66 28.56
CA PRO A 6 -1.63 14.17 27.99
C PRO A 6 -0.48 14.50 28.95
N TYR A 7 0.60 13.70 28.94
CA TYR A 7 1.81 14.04 29.67
C TYR A 7 2.15 15.50 29.41
N PRO A 8 2.25 16.35 30.44
CA PRO A 8 2.79 17.67 30.24
C PRO A 8 4.27 17.50 29.86
N THR A 9 4.54 17.48 28.58
CA THR A 9 5.90 17.77 28.14
C THR A 9 6.11 19.24 28.50
N GLN A 10 7.00 19.51 29.44
CA GLN A 10 7.43 20.89 29.75
C GLN A 10 7.88 21.63 28.48
N ALA A 11 8.29 20.89 27.44
CA ALA A 11 8.57 21.40 26.11
C ALA A 11 7.40 22.08 25.38
N MET A 12 6.14 21.94 25.83
CA MET A 12 5.01 22.65 25.20
C MET A 12 4.88 24.10 25.70
N ALA A 13 5.37 24.43 26.89
CA ALA A 13 5.32 25.78 27.41
C ALA A 13 6.42 26.68 26.78
N SER A 14 7.60 26.12 26.48
CA SER A 14 8.70 26.88 25.91
C SER A 14 8.60 27.11 24.39
N GLN A 15 7.75 26.36 23.67
CA GLN A 15 7.53 26.62 22.24
C GLN A 15 6.60 27.81 21.94
N ALA A 16 5.84 28.30 22.94
CA ALA A 16 4.99 29.47 22.76
C ALA A 16 5.78 30.79 22.89
N ASP A 17 6.97 30.76 23.52
CA ASP A 17 7.77 31.95 23.81
C ASP A 17 9.08 32.04 23.01
N MET A 18 9.41 31.06 22.17
CA MET A 18 10.44 31.29 21.17
C MET A 18 9.89 32.29 20.13
N PRO A 19 10.60 33.42 19.88
CA PRO A 19 10.21 34.29 18.78
C PRO A 19 10.13 33.38 17.52
N PRO A 20 9.08 33.51 16.73
CA PRO A 20 8.99 32.74 15.50
C PRO A 20 10.28 33.04 14.75
N ALA A 21 11.17 32.05 14.64
CA ALA A 21 12.20 32.07 13.62
C ALA A 21 11.40 32.35 12.36
N GLN A 22 11.51 33.56 11.85
CA GLN A 22 10.75 33.97 10.67
C GLN A 22 10.98 32.87 9.68
N LEU A 23 9.95 32.08 9.49
CA LEU A 23 9.83 31.11 8.42
C LEU A 23 10.02 31.89 7.12
N MET A 24 11.25 32.17 6.76
CA MET A 24 11.58 32.31 5.36
C MET A 24 11.45 30.92 4.79
N VAL A 25 10.19 30.60 4.47
CA VAL A 25 9.77 29.54 3.60
C VAL A 25 10.74 29.57 2.42
N SER A 26 11.61 28.58 2.34
CA SER A 26 12.19 28.22 1.07
C SER A 26 10.99 27.80 0.21
N SER A 27 10.58 28.72 -0.63
CA SER A 27 9.50 28.57 -1.56
C SER A 27 9.61 27.24 -2.27
N ASN A 28 8.67 26.34 -1.98
CA ASN A 28 8.18 25.43 -2.99
C ASN A 28 7.82 26.30 -4.20
N GLU A 29 8.53 26.13 -5.29
CA GLU A 29 8.16 26.68 -6.58
C GLU A 29 6.82 26.06 -7.00
N ALA A 30 5.75 26.71 -6.56
CA ALA A 30 4.46 26.56 -7.20
C ALA A 30 4.56 27.27 -8.56
N HIS A 31 4.48 26.50 -9.64
CA HIS A 31 4.38 26.99 -11.00
C HIS A 31 3.23 27.98 -11.13
N LEU A 32 3.58 29.26 -11.24
CA LEU A 32 2.71 30.28 -11.83
C LEU A 32 3.02 30.42 -13.33
N PRO A 33 2.02 30.69 -14.18
CA PRO A 33 2.20 30.68 -15.62
C PRO A 33 3.12 31.81 -16.08
N ALA A 34 3.97 31.48 -17.05
CA ALA A 34 4.90 32.40 -17.69
C ALA A 34 4.14 33.55 -18.36
N ASP A 35 4.21 34.72 -17.77
CA ASP A 35 3.86 35.96 -18.44
C ASP A 35 5.14 36.64 -18.98
N ARG A 36 5.05 37.11 -20.22
CA ARG A 36 6.13 37.70 -21.00
C ARG A 36 6.61 38.98 -20.31
N ARG A 37 7.83 38.96 -19.73
CA ARG A 37 8.57 40.19 -19.40
C ARG A 37 9.94 40.19 -20.05
N SER A 38 10.24 41.33 -20.63
CA SER A 38 11.41 41.70 -21.38
C SER A 38 12.76 41.40 -20.70
N PRO A 39 13.84 41.16 -21.48
CA PRO A 39 15.16 40.80 -20.96
C PRO A 39 15.97 42.05 -20.62
N HIS A 40 15.70 42.70 -19.51
CA HIS A 40 16.62 43.66 -18.89
C HIS A 40 16.19 43.87 -17.42
N GLN A 41 16.87 43.15 -16.55
CA GLN A 41 17.29 43.50 -15.18
C GLN A 41 17.58 42.20 -14.42
N GLN A 42 18.72 41.57 -14.70
CA GLN A 42 19.39 40.78 -13.67
C GLN A 42 19.85 41.77 -12.60
N GLN A 43 18.99 42.04 -11.62
CA GLN A 43 19.45 42.55 -10.35
C GLN A 43 20.38 41.49 -9.74
N VAL A 44 21.67 41.74 -9.78
CA VAL A 44 22.66 41.10 -8.93
C VAL A 44 22.15 41.33 -7.49
N ARG A 45 21.51 40.30 -6.91
CA ARG A 45 21.22 40.29 -5.46
C ARG A 45 22.58 40.39 -4.79
N SER A 46 22.92 41.57 -4.23
CA SER A 46 24.07 41.73 -3.38
C SER A 46 24.03 40.65 -2.33
N LYS A 47 25.12 39.91 -2.13
CA LYS A 47 25.22 38.95 -1.03
C LYS A 47 24.84 39.69 0.26
N PRO A 48 23.98 39.11 1.13
CA PRO A 48 23.67 39.72 2.41
C PRO A 48 24.98 40.02 3.15
N ASP A 49 25.07 41.23 3.72
CA ASP A 49 26.25 41.59 4.53
C ASP A 49 26.12 40.93 5.91
N TYR A 50 26.95 39.96 6.15
CA TYR A 50 27.02 39.23 7.43
C TYR A 50 28.12 39.71 8.37
N SER A 51 28.80 40.80 8.05
CA SER A 51 29.96 41.31 8.80
C SER A 51 29.66 41.66 10.28
N THR A 52 28.39 41.99 10.56
CA THR A 52 27.94 42.36 11.91
C THR A 52 27.37 41.19 12.71
N PHE A 53 27.30 40.00 12.14
CA PHE A 53 26.73 38.84 12.82
C PHE A 53 27.64 38.34 13.92
N ASP A 54 27.05 38.03 15.09
CA ASP A 54 27.68 37.23 16.12
C ASP A 54 27.85 35.75 15.72
N SER A 55 28.45 34.93 16.55
CA SER A 55 28.70 33.53 16.26
C SER A 55 27.42 32.71 16.07
N VAL A 56 26.39 32.96 16.89
CA VAL A 56 25.11 32.25 16.82
C VAL A 56 24.35 32.66 15.55
N GLN A 57 24.27 33.95 15.26
CA GLN A 57 23.64 34.44 14.03
C GLN A 57 24.37 33.93 12.79
N ALA A 58 25.71 33.92 12.78
CA ALA A 58 26.48 33.38 11.66
C ALA A 58 26.12 31.90 11.38
N VAL A 59 25.94 31.09 12.42
CA VAL A 59 25.54 29.70 12.29
C VAL A 59 24.06 29.58 11.86
N GLN A 60 23.13 30.30 12.48
CA GLN A 60 21.72 30.27 12.16
C GLN A 60 21.44 30.62 10.69
N TYR A 61 22.07 31.67 10.19
CA TYR A 61 21.87 32.14 8.81
C TYR A 61 22.79 31.46 7.79
N GLY A 62 23.73 30.65 8.23
CA GLY A 62 24.64 29.90 7.35
C GLY A 62 25.78 30.70 6.77
N ALA A 63 26.23 31.78 7.48
CA ALA A 63 27.32 32.62 7.09
C ALA A 63 28.68 31.99 7.45
N ILE A 64 29.10 30.97 6.71
CA ILE A 64 30.31 30.19 7.00
C ILE A 64 31.57 31.03 6.96
N ASP A 65 31.66 32.01 6.04
CA ASP A 65 32.85 32.87 5.92
C ASP A 65 33.01 33.74 7.17
N ARG A 66 31.87 34.28 7.70
CA ARG A 66 31.88 35.05 8.97
C ARG A 66 32.24 34.16 10.16
N LEU A 67 31.73 32.93 10.22
CA LEU A 67 32.09 32.00 11.29
C LEU A 67 33.58 31.68 11.27
N LYS A 68 34.18 31.45 10.11
CA LYS A 68 35.64 31.22 9.97
C LYS A 68 36.44 32.40 10.49
N GLU A 69 36.09 33.62 10.09
CA GLU A 69 36.72 34.85 10.58
C GLU A 69 36.65 34.94 12.12
N LEU A 70 35.50 34.64 12.72
CA LEU A 70 35.36 34.67 14.18
C LEU A 70 36.23 33.60 14.87
N VAL A 71 36.34 32.40 14.33
CA VAL A 71 37.18 31.32 14.86
C VAL A 71 38.67 31.67 14.70
N GLU A 72 39.08 32.24 13.57
CA GLU A 72 40.46 32.73 13.36
C GLU A 72 40.81 33.87 14.32
N ASN A 73 39.81 34.66 14.74
CA ASN A 73 39.96 35.71 15.75
C ASN A 73 39.89 35.19 17.20
N GLY A 74 39.88 33.88 17.41
CA GLY A 74 39.98 33.25 18.74
C GLY A 74 38.65 32.85 19.38
N LEU A 75 37.55 32.75 18.61
CA LEU A 75 36.27 32.18 19.11
C LEU A 75 36.47 30.71 19.46
N ASP A 76 36.12 30.32 20.70
CA ASP A 76 36.05 28.91 21.09
C ASP A 76 34.75 28.29 20.55
N VAL A 77 34.88 27.28 19.71
CA VAL A 77 33.73 26.57 19.11
C VAL A 77 32.96 25.73 20.11
N GLN A 78 33.53 25.44 21.29
CA GLN A 78 32.93 24.65 22.36
C GLN A 78 32.12 25.51 23.34
N GLU A 79 32.38 26.82 23.38
CA GLU A 79 31.71 27.72 24.32
C GLU A 79 30.18 27.74 24.06
N PRO A 80 29.34 27.38 25.05
CA PRO A 80 27.92 27.47 24.91
C PRO A 80 27.44 28.92 25.05
N ASP A 81 26.29 29.20 24.47
CA ASP A 81 25.58 30.47 24.65
C ASP A 81 24.93 30.57 26.04
N LYS A 82 24.21 31.67 26.30
CA LYS A 82 23.51 31.93 27.58
C LYS A 82 22.48 30.90 27.97
N GLU A 83 21.97 30.14 27.00
CA GLU A 83 20.97 29.08 27.15
C GLU A 83 21.64 27.69 27.23
N ASN A 84 22.95 27.63 27.42
CA ASN A 84 23.76 26.40 27.40
C ASN A 84 23.64 25.62 26.06
N VAL A 85 23.53 26.32 24.94
CA VAL A 85 23.44 25.77 23.60
C VAL A 85 24.73 26.07 22.82
N THR A 86 25.43 25.05 22.32
CA THR A 86 26.66 25.25 21.55
C THR A 86 26.38 25.60 20.09
N LEU A 87 27.37 26.09 19.37
CA LEU A 87 27.29 26.39 17.95
C LEU A 87 26.89 25.15 17.12
N LEU A 88 27.34 23.94 17.54
CA LEU A 88 26.97 22.69 16.87
C LEU A 88 25.47 22.36 17.05
N HIS A 89 24.87 22.68 18.20
CA HIS A 89 23.42 22.57 18.37
C HIS A 89 22.66 23.50 17.39
N TRP A 90 23.10 24.77 17.29
CA TRP A 90 22.49 25.73 16.36
C TRP A 90 22.64 25.30 14.89
N ALA A 91 23.78 24.73 14.52
CA ALA A 91 23.99 24.15 13.20
C ALA A 91 23.05 22.96 12.95
N ALA A 92 22.81 22.13 13.97
CA ALA A 92 21.90 20.99 13.89
C ALA A 92 20.42 21.41 13.78
N ILE A 93 19.99 22.40 14.57
CA ILE A 93 18.65 22.98 14.52
C ILE A 93 18.33 23.56 13.14
N ASN A 94 19.31 24.25 12.52
CA ASN A 94 19.12 24.97 11.26
C ASN A 94 19.61 24.18 10.02
N ASN A 95 19.98 22.90 10.18
CA ASN A 95 20.46 22.03 9.11
C ASN A 95 21.65 22.59 8.31
N ARG A 96 22.62 23.23 8.99
CA ARG A 96 23.80 23.85 8.36
C ARG A 96 24.94 22.85 8.25
N LEU A 97 24.88 21.95 7.26
CA LEU A 97 25.80 20.82 7.11
C LEU A 97 27.27 21.25 6.99
N GLU A 98 27.57 22.27 6.20
CA GLU A 98 28.95 22.75 6.01
C GLU A 98 29.52 23.36 7.30
N ILE A 99 28.71 24.13 8.03
CA ILE A 99 29.07 24.70 9.33
C ILE A 99 29.27 23.59 10.36
N ALA A 100 28.38 22.59 10.42
CA ALA A 100 28.54 21.48 11.34
C ALA A 100 29.87 20.73 11.10
N ARG A 101 30.23 20.45 9.83
CA ARG A 101 31.52 19.85 9.48
C ARG A 101 32.69 20.72 9.92
N TYR A 102 32.60 22.02 9.68
CA TYR A 102 33.64 22.96 10.08
C TYR A 102 33.85 22.95 11.60
N LEU A 103 32.77 23.08 12.38
CA LEU A 103 32.81 23.07 13.84
C LEU A 103 33.40 21.77 14.41
N ILE A 104 32.96 20.61 13.90
CA ILE A 104 33.45 19.30 14.35
C ILE A 104 34.95 19.17 14.05
N ASN A 105 35.41 19.59 12.87
CA ASN A 105 36.82 19.56 12.50
C ASN A 105 37.69 20.53 13.33
N HIS A 106 37.08 21.53 13.98
CA HIS A 106 37.74 22.47 14.89
C HIS A 106 37.51 22.10 16.36
N GLY A 107 37.06 20.86 16.65
CA GLY A 107 37.03 20.33 18.00
C GLY A 107 35.71 20.48 18.74
N ALA A 108 34.60 20.84 18.07
CA ALA A 108 33.29 20.83 18.70
C ALA A 108 32.94 19.42 19.19
N VAL A 109 32.47 19.30 20.44
CA VAL A 109 32.03 18.02 21.03
C VAL A 109 30.70 17.60 20.42
N ILE A 110 30.70 16.42 19.77
CA ILE A 110 29.58 15.95 18.98
C ILE A 110 28.35 15.66 19.85
N ASP A 111 28.55 15.05 21.01
CA ASP A 111 27.49 14.61 21.91
C ASP A 111 27.34 15.53 23.13
N GLN A 112 27.75 16.80 23.00
CA GLN A 112 27.56 17.79 24.05
C GLN A 112 26.07 17.89 24.41
N LEU A 113 25.77 17.82 25.70
CA LEU A 113 24.44 18.09 26.23
C LEU A 113 24.22 19.58 26.37
N GLY A 114 23.06 20.09 25.94
CA GLY A 114 22.80 21.51 26.01
C GLY A 114 21.31 21.87 25.95
N GLY A 115 21.02 23.13 26.31
CA GLY A 115 19.65 23.65 26.41
C GLY A 115 18.88 23.10 27.61
N ASP A 116 17.64 23.57 27.81
CA ASP A 116 16.77 23.20 28.92
C ASP A 116 16.49 21.70 29.01
N LEU A 117 16.52 21.03 27.88
CA LEU A 117 16.23 19.59 27.80
C LEU A 117 17.49 18.71 27.89
N ASN A 118 18.67 19.27 28.15
CA ASN A 118 19.93 18.51 28.09
C ASN A 118 20.01 17.60 26.85
N SER A 119 19.72 18.15 25.71
CA SER A 119 19.69 17.43 24.43
C SER A 119 21.02 17.54 23.70
N THR A 120 21.39 16.48 22.94
CA THR A 120 22.55 16.55 22.04
C THR A 120 22.21 17.23 20.71
N PRO A 121 23.18 17.63 19.87
CA PRO A 121 22.92 18.08 18.50
C PRO A 121 22.12 17.07 17.68
N LEU A 122 22.36 15.76 17.90
CA LEU A 122 21.60 14.69 17.25
C LEU A 122 20.11 14.70 17.63
N HIS A 123 19.78 14.95 18.91
CA HIS A 123 18.37 15.10 19.35
C HIS A 123 17.70 16.27 18.64
N TRP A 124 18.38 17.43 18.56
CA TRP A 124 17.83 18.61 17.88
C TRP A 124 17.65 18.39 16.39
N ALA A 125 18.64 17.82 15.68
CA ALA A 125 18.52 17.47 14.28
C ALA A 125 17.34 16.50 14.02
N THR A 126 17.17 15.54 14.93
CA THR A 126 16.06 14.56 14.85
C THR A 126 14.71 15.21 15.09
N ARG A 127 14.59 16.09 16.09
CA ARG A 127 13.36 16.84 16.40
C ARG A 127 12.89 17.70 15.23
N GLN A 128 13.83 18.33 14.53
CA GLN A 128 13.56 19.16 13.35
C GLN A 128 13.35 18.37 12.05
N GLY A 129 13.66 17.08 12.04
CA GLY A 129 13.49 16.23 10.85
C GLY A 129 14.62 16.33 9.83
N HIS A 130 15.78 16.80 10.23
CA HIS A 130 16.94 17.04 9.37
C HIS A 130 17.75 15.76 9.15
N LEU A 131 17.22 14.81 8.34
CA LEU A 131 17.92 13.55 8.04
C LEU A 131 19.36 13.75 7.56
N PRO A 132 19.69 14.70 6.67
CA PRO A 132 21.10 14.91 6.25
C PRO A 132 22.02 15.27 7.42
N MET A 133 21.53 16.04 8.38
CA MET A 133 22.27 16.40 9.59
C MET A 133 22.44 15.21 10.53
N VAL A 134 21.36 14.42 10.74
CA VAL A 134 21.42 13.17 11.51
C VAL A 134 22.45 12.22 10.91
N VAL A 135 22.45 12.04 9.59
CA VAL A 135 23.44 11.21 8.88
C VAL A 135 24.85 11.74 9.10
N LEU A 136 25.05 13.04 8.97
CA LEU A 136 26.35 13.69 9.18
C LEU A 136 26.88 13.43 10.60
N LEU A 137 26.08 13.74 11.61
CA LEU A 137 26.48 13.56 13.02
C LEU A 137 26.81 12.09 13.31
N MET A 138 25.99 11.15 12.82
CA MET A 138 26.25 9.71 12.95
C MET A 138 27.55 9.27 12.25
N GLN A 139 27.89 9.85 11.11
CA GLN A 139 29.15 9.57 10.40
C GLN A 139 30.38 10.07 11.18
N TYR A 140 30.24 11.17 11.93
CA TYR A 140 31.26 11.68 12.81
C TYR A 140 31.27 11.05 14.21
N GLY A 141 30.43 10.03 14.46
CA GLY A 141 30.48 9.22 15.67
C GLY A 141 29.51 9.65 16.77
N ALA A 142 28.47 10.43 16.48
CA ALA A 142 27.40 10.70 17.44
C ALA A 142 26.74 9.40 17.96
N ASP A 143 26.54 9.33 19.27
CA ASP A 143 25.88 8.18 19.91
C ASP A 143 24.34 8.35 19.94
N PRO A 144 23.61 7.59 19.11
CA PRO A 144 22.15 7.68 19.05
C PRO A 144 21.45 7.05 20.26
N SER A 145 22.18 6.38 21.16
CA SER A 145 21.63 5.77 22.38
C SER A 145 21.48 6.75 23.53
N LEU A 146 22.12 7.91 23.44
CA LEU A 146 22.03 8.94 24.46
C LEU A 146 20.58 9.40 24.64
N ARG A 147 20.27 9.78 25.87
CA ARG A 147 18.94 10.25 26.26
C ARG A 147 19.00 11.71 26.67
N ASP A 148 17.99 12.45 26.30
CA ASP A 148 17.81 13.83 26.77
C ASP A 148 17.33 13.88 28.25
N GLY A 149 17.10 15.07 28.78
CA GLY A 149 16.65 15.29 30.15
C GLY A 149 15.27 14.67 30.49
N GLU A 150 14.47 14.33 29.48
CA GLU A 150 13.20 13.61 29.63
C GLU A 150 13.39 12.07 29.51
N GLY A 151 14.60 11.61 29.30
CA GLY A 151 14.92 10.19 29.09
C GLY A 151 14.56 9.69 27.69
N VAL A 152 14.38 10.58 26.74
CA VAL A 152 13.97 10.32 25.35
C VAL A 152 15.21 10.20 24.46
N SER A 153 15.29 9.20 23.59
CA SER A 153 16.37 9.04 22.62
C SER A 153 15.94 9.49 21.21
N GLY A 154 16.90 9.60 20.30
CA GLY A 154 16.63 10.01 18.92
C GLY A 154 15.54 9.19 18.23
N VAL A 155 15.45 7.86 18.49
CA VAL A 155 14.40 7.04 17.87
C VAL A 155 13.00 7.39 18.39
N HIS A 156 12.84 7.74 19.66
CA HIS A 156 11.57 8.21 20.20
C HIS A 156 11.16 9.55 19.58
N LEU A 157 12.09 10.52 19.53
CA LEU A 157 11.83 11.83 18.93
C LEU A 157 11.42 11.72 17.47
N SER A 158 12.11 10.88 16.69
CA SER A 158 11.76 10.67 15.29
C SER A 158 10.34 10.14 15.12
N CYS A 159 9.85 9.31 16.04
CA CYS A 159 8.49 8.77 16.04
C CYS A 159 7.47 9.79 16.56
N GLN A 160 7.82 10.55 17.59
CA GLN A 160 7.00 11.60 18.18
C GLN A 160 6.67 12.70 17.18
N TYR A 161 7.67 13.10 16.38
CA TYR A 161 7.52 14.16 15.36
C TYR A 161 7.18 13.62 13.96
N GLY A 162 7.06 12.31 13.78
CA GLY A 162 6.66 11.70 12.51
C GLY A 162 7.74 11.63 11.44
N HIS A 163 9.00 11.75 11.82
CA HIS A 163 10.16 11.70 10.91
C HIS A 163 10.51 10.25 10.54
N THR A 164 9.65 9.62 9.76
CA THR A 164 9.75 8.18 9.41
C THR A 164 11.10 7.79 8.80
N ALA A 165 11.70 8.65 8.00
CA ALA A 165 13.01 8.40 7.39
C ALA A 165 14.15 8.33 8.43
N ILE A 166 14.10 9.21 9.45
CA ILE A 166 15.07 9.20 10.55
C ILE A 166 14.86 7.97 11.44
N ALA A 167 13.61 7.64 11.78
CA ALA A 167 13.28 6.42 12.53
C ALA A 167 13.84 5.18 11.83
N ALA A 168 13.61 5.06 10.51
CA ALA A 168 14.16 3.96 9.71
C ALA A 168 15.69 3.89 9.77
N TYR A 169 16.36 5.04 9.61
CA TYR A 169 17.81 5.12 9.60
C TYR A 169 18.42 4.72 10.95
N LEU A 170 17.88 5.27 12.06
CA LEU A 170 18.39 4.97 13.41
C LEU A 170 18.21 3.49 13.77
N VAL A 171 17.06 2.90 13.47
CA VAL A 171 16.82 1.45 13.71
C VAL A 171 17.71 0.60 12.78
N ALA A 172 17.92 1.00 11.53
CA ALA A 172 18.83 0.29 10.62
C ALA A 172 20.30 0.35 11.09
N LYS A 173 20.70 1.44 11.75
CA LYS A 173 22.02 1.59 12.40
C LYS A 173 22.14 0.84 13.74
N GLY A 174 21.11 0.13 14.19
CA GLY A 174 21.18 -0.75 15.35
C GLY A 174 20.41 -0.28 16.58
N GLN A 175 19.68 0.84 16.52
CA GLN A 175 18.83 1.23 17.62
C GLN A 175 17.68 0.26 17.81
N ASP A 176 17.38 -0.10 19.08
CA ASP A 176 16.28 -1.01 19.41
C ASP A 176 14.92 -0.30 19.18
N PRO A 177 14.04 -0.83 18.31
CA PRO A 177 12.70 -0.29 18.11
C PRO A 177 11.79 -0.46 19.33
N ASN A 178 12.21 -1.24 20.36
CA ASN A 178 11.49 -1.49 21.61
C ASN A 178 12.04 -0.72 22.80
N LEU A 179 13.02 0.16 22.58
CA LEU A 179 13.61 0.98 23.65
C LEU A 179 12.49 1.75 24.37
N LEU A 180 12.53 1.77 25.72
CA LEU A 180 11.57 2.52 26.52
C LEU A 180 12.18 3.85 26.97
N ASP A 181 11.44 4.94 26.91
CA ASP A 181 11.81 6.24 27.46
C ASP A 181 11.69 6.31 28.99
N GLY A 182 11.89 7.48 29.58
CA GLY A 182 11.73 7.71 31.01
C GLY A 182 10.35 7.34 31.55
N ASN A 183 9.30 7.51 30.74
CA ASN A 183 7.91 7.21 31.06
C ASN A 183 7.51 5.76 30.74
N GLY A 184 8.43 4.96 30.18
CA GLY A 184 8.18 3.61 29.73
C GLY A 184 7.46 3.54 28.38
N MET A 185 7.36 4.63 27.64
CA MET A 185 6.79 4.62 26.31
C MET A 185 7.80 4.13 25.28
N SER A 186 7.37 3.26 24.37
CA SER A 186 8.16 2.83 23.22
C SER A 186 8.03 3.80 22.04
N PRO A 187 8.96 3.78 21.07
CA PRO A 187 8.83 4.54 19.82
C PRO A 187 7.51 4.28 19.09
N LEU A 188 7.01 3.03 19.14
CA LEU A 188 5.73 2.65 18.55
C LEU A 188 4.54 3.34 19.23
N MET A 189 4.56 3.46 20.58
CA MET A 189 3.52 4.18 21.33
C MET A 189 3.52 5.65 20.94
N TRP A 190 4.68 6.29 20.86
CA TRP A 190 4.81 7.68 20.40
C TRP A 190 4.28 7.88 18.99
N ALA A 191 4.64 6.98 18.06
CA ALA A 191 4.12 7.00 16.70
C ALA A 191 2.59 6.93 16.66
N CYS A 192 1.99 6.03 17.46
CA CYS A 192 0.55 5.85 17.53
C CYS A 192 -0.18 7.04 18.15
N TYR A 193 0.47 7.70 19.12
CA TYR A 193 -0.12 8.81 19.87
C TYR A 193 -0.06 10.14 19.12
N ARG A 194 1.05 10.44 18.43
CA ARG A 194 1.31 11.79 17.88
C ARG A 194 1.19 11.93 16.37
N THR A 195 1.33 10.83 15.63
CA THR A 195 1.53 10.91 14.17
C THR A 195 0.28 10.59 13.39
N PHE A 196 -0.23 11.56 12.65
CA PHE A 196 -1.43 11.40 11.80
C PHE A 196 -1.14 11.46 10.28
N SER A 197 0.02 11.97 9.86
CA SER A 197 0.31 12.25 8.44
C SER A 197 1.20 11.20 7.77
N VAL A 198 2.42 11.06 8.23
CA VAL A 198 3.34 10.02 7.74
C VAL A 198 3.44 8.98 8.84
N ASP A 199 2.90 7.81 8.57
CA ASP A 199 2.73 6.77 9.57
C ASP A 199 4.02 5.94 9.78
N PRO A 200 4.83 6.19 10.82
CA PRO A 200 5.96 5.35 11.16
C PRO A 200 5.54 4.03 11.82
N THR A 201 4.26 3.88 12.23
CA THR A 201 3.75 2.69 12.93
C THR A 201 4.01 1.41 12.14
N ARG A 202 3.66 1.41 10.85
CA ARG A 202 3.88 0.24 9.98
C ARG A 202 5.36 -0.06 9.81
N LEU A 203 6.18 0.97 9.63
CA LEU A 203 7.62 0.82 9.51
C LEU A 203 8.22 0.16 10.76
N LEU A 204 7.90 0.67 11.95
CA LEU A 204 8.39 0.14 13.21
C LEU A 204 7.97 -1.32 13.41
N LEU A 205 6.70 -1.66 13.15
CA LEU A 205 6.20 -3.04 13.24
C LEU A 205 6.94 -3.97 12.27
N THR A 206 7.24 -3.50 11.06
CA THR A 206 8.03 -4.27 10.09
C THR A 206 9.48 -4.44 10.53
N LEU A 207 10.04 -3.46 11.25
CA LEU A 207 11.38 -3.50 11.83
C LEU A 207 11.46 -4.27 13.17
N GLY A 208 10.35 -4.87 13.62
CA GLY A 208 10.31 -5.75 14.79
C GLY A 208 9.87 -5.08 16.09
N ALA A 209 9.22 -3.91 16.04
CA ALA A 209 8.61 -3.32 17.23
C ALA A 209 7.50 -4.22 17.79
N ASN A 210 7.53 -4.44 19.11
CA ASN A 210 6.52 -5.21 19.82
C ASN A 210 5.28 -4.35 20.09
N PRO A 211 4.10 -4.67 19.52
CA PRO A 211 2.89 -3.89 19.70
C PRO A 211 2.25 -4.00 21.08
N ASN A 212 2.70 -4.98 21.91
CA ASN A 212 2.04 -5.35 23.17
C ASN A 212 2.79 -4.85 24.42
N LEU A 213 3.86 -4.06 24.23
CA LEU A 213 4.50 -3.38 25.35
C LEU A 213 3.50 -2.41 26.01
N GLN A 214 3.65 -2.21 27.31
CA GLN A 214 2.82 -1.29 28.10
C GLN A 214 3.70 -0.20 28.73
N ASP A 215 3.22 1.05 28.78
CA ASP A 215 3.92 2.15 29.45
C ASP A 215 3.87 1.98 30.98
N LYS A 216 4.76 2.72 31.70
CA LYS A 216 4.90 2.56 33.16
C LYS A 216 3.75 3.15 33.98
N HIS A 217 3.11 4.22 33.49
CA HIS A 217 2.17 4.99 34.32
C HIS A 217 0.73 4.54 34.14
N TYR A 218 0.32 4.33 32.89
CA TYR A 218 -1.06 3.96 32.58
C TYR A 218 -1.23 2.50 32.19
N LEU A 219 -0.12 1.76 32.05
CA LEU A 219 -0.10 0.41 31.47
C LEU A 219 -0.83 0.35 30.11
N ASN A 220 -0.80 1.44 29.36
CA ASN A 220 -1.38 1.48 28.04
C ASN A 220 -0.46 0.82 27.02
N SER A 221 -1.01 -0.02 26.16
CA SER A 221 -0.32 -0.50 24.96
C SER A 221 -0.40 0.51 23.81
N ALA A 222 0.37 0.28 22.74
CA ALA A 222 0.28 1.09 21.53
C ALA A 222 -1.15 1.17 20.97
N LEU A 223 -1.93 0.08 21.10
CA LEU A 223 -3.33 0.05 20.66
C LEU A 223 -4.23 0.93 21.54
N HIS A 224 -3.98 1.02 22.85
CA HIS A 224 -4.68 1.96 23.74
C HIS A 224 -4.42 3.41 23.32
N TRP A 225 -3.14 3.76 23.10
CA TRP A 225 -2.76 5.10 22.69
C TRP A 225 -3.37 5.49 21.34
N ALA A 226 -3.28 4.61 20.32
CA ALA A 226 -3.91 4.84 19.01
C ALA A 226 -5.43 5.05 19.13
N THR A 227 -6.08 4.27 19.99
CA THR A 227 -7.53 4.35 20.23
C THR A 227 -7.92 5.64 20.95
N ALA A 228 -7.15 6.02 21.98
CA ALA A 228 -7.41 7.21 22.78
C ALA A 228 -7.39 8.51 21.96
N VAL A 229 -6.50 8.59 20.96
CA VAL A 229 -6.40 9.76 20.04
C VAL A 229 -7.25 9.62 18.77
N GLY A 230 -7.86 8.45 18.55
CA GLY A 230 -8.68 8.23 17.36
C GLY A 230 -7.89 7.98 16.07
N ASN A 231 -6.65 7.52 16.17
CA ASN A 231 -5.81 7.20 15.02
C ASN A 231 -6.23 5.87 14.36
N THR A 232 -7.21 5.93 13.47
CA THR A 232 -7.80 4.76 12.79
C THR A 232 -6.81 3.99 11.94
N ALA A 233 -5.83 4.68 11.33
CA ALA A 233 -4.79 4.07 10.51
C ALA A 233 -3.84 3.22 11.37
N ALA A 234 -3.37 3.76 12.50
CA ALA A 234 -2.54 3.05 13.47
C ALA A 234 -3.30 1.86 14.06
N VAL A 235 -4.56 2.04 14.51
CA VAL A 235 -5.41 0.94 15.02
C VAL A 235 -5.50 -0.20 14.01
N SER A 236 -5.82 0.10 12.75
CA SER A 236 -5.93 -0.93 11.71
C SER A 236 -4.60 -1.65 11.47
N THR A 237 -3.50 -0.92 11.48
CA THR A 237 -2.15 -1.47 11.27
C THR A 237 -1.72 -2.35 12.45
N LEU A 238 -1.93 -1.90 13.69
CA LEU A 238 -1.63 -2.66 14.91
C LEU A 238 -2.39 -3.99 14.95
N LEU A 239 -3.70 -3.96 14.70
CA LEU A 239 -4.53 -5.17 14.66
C LEU A 239 -4.08 -6.16 13.58
N GLN A 240 -3.64 -5.67 12.42
CA GLN A 240 -3.09 -6.52 11.35
C GLN A 240 -1.78 -7.19 11.73
N HIS A 241 -0.97 -6.55 12.59
CA HIS A 241 0.34 -7.06 13.03
C HIS A 241 0.27 -7.79 14.39
N GLY A 242 -0.92 -8.21 14.82
CA GLY A 242 -1.07 -9.07 15.98
C GLY A 242 -1.06 -8.34 17.32
N SER A 243 -1.41 -7.06 17.35
CA SER A 243 -1.66 -6.38 18.62
C SER A 243 -2.80 -7.06 19.40
N ASP A 244 -2.53 -7.37 20.66
CA ASP A 244 -3.53 -7.96 21.54
C ASP A 244 -4.55 -6.90 21.96
N SER A 245 -5.80 -7.14 21.62
CA SER A 245 -6.91 -6.25 21.93
C SER A 245 -7.55 -6.50 23.29
N PHE A 246 -7.08 -7.52 24.05
CA PHE A 246 -7.60 -7.87 25.37
C PHE A 246 -6.71 -7.36 26.51
N ILE A 247 -5.54 -6.80 26.23
CA ILE A 247 -4.68 -6.20 27.25
C ILE A 247 -5.46 -5.12 27.98
N GLU A 248 -5.38 -5.12 29.30
CA GLU A 248 -5.98 -4.10 30.16
C GLU A 248 -4.94 -3.06 30.61
N ASN A 249 -5.37 -1.83 30.72
CA ASN A 249 -4.58 -0.75 31.28
C ASN A 249 -4.72 -0.68 32.81
N SER A 250 -4.09 0.31 33.47
CA SER A 250 -4.17 0.53 34.93
C SER A 250 -5.58 0.83 35.48
N ARG A 251 -6.55 1.13 34.59
CA ARG A 251 -7.97 1.32 34.94
C ARG A 251 -8.82 0.10 34.63
N HIS A 252 -8.20 -1.04 34.34
CA HIS A 252 -8.88 -2.25 33.86
C HIS A 252 -9.72 -2.03 32.58
N GLU A 253 -9.32 -1.06 31.73
CA GLU A 253 -9.97 -0.81 30.46
C GLU A 253 -9.19 -1.50 29.35
N THR A 254 -9.88 -2.22 28.46
CA THR A 254 -9.30 -2.71 27.21
C THR A 254 -9.32 -1.60 26.13
N PRO A 255 -8.57 -1.73 25.01
CA PRO A 255 -8.68 -0.79 23.90
C PRO A 255 -10.11 -0.62 23.37
N LEU A 256 -10.96 -1.66 23.48
CA LEU A 256 -12.37 -1.58 23.10
C LEU A 256 -13.15 -0.66 24.06
N ASP A 257 -12.91 -0.77 25.36
CA ASP A 257 -13.58 0.06 26.36
C ASP A 257 -13.18 1.53 26.18
N VAL A 258 -11.91 1.80 25.90
CA VAL A 258 -11.42 3.13 25.53
C VAL A 258 -12.11 3.66 24.27
N ALA A 259 -12.31 2.81 23.24
CA ALA A 259 -13.02 3.23 22.04
C ALA A 259 -14.49 3.58 22.31
N MET A 260 -15.15 2.81 23.19
CA MET A 260 -16.55 3.06 23.59
C MET A 260 -16.69 4.32 24.44
N SER A 261 -15.80 4.53 25.42
CA SER A 261 -15.80 5.73 26.28
C SER A 261 -15.56 7.01 25.46
N ARG A 262 -14.70 6.93 24.42
CA ARG A 262 -14.43 8.04 23.49
C ARG A 262 -15.50 8.19 22.40
N ARG A 263 -16.55 7.38 22.41
CA ARG A 263 -17.63 7.37 21.39
C ARG A 263 -17.13 7.18 19.95
N ASN A 264 -15.99 6.51 19.77
CA ASN A 264 -15.45 6.22 18.44
C ASN A 264 -16.00 4.88 17.91
N GLY A 265 -17.20 4.93 17.36
CA GLY A 265 -17.91 3.74 16.85
C GLY A 265 -17.15 2.99 15.77
N TYR A 266 -16.38 3.69 14.92
CA TYR A 266 -15.60 3.04 13.87
C TYR A 266 -14.46 2.20 14.45
N ILE A 267 -13.67 2.74 15.37
CA ILE A 267 -12.58 1.99 16.03
C ILE A 267 -13.15 0.83 16.85
N ALA A 268 -14.23 1.06 17.62
CA ALA A 268 -14.90 0.00 18.37
C ALA A 268 -15.36 -1.14 17.45
N MET A 269 -15.95 -0.82 16.29
CA MET A 269 -16.34 -1.80 15.29
C MET A 269 -15.13 -2.60 14.76
N ARG A 270 -14.02 -1.93 14.45
CA ARG A 270 -12.79 -2.58 13.94
C ARG A 270 -12.18 -3.52 14.98
N ILE A 271 -12.14 -3.12 16.26
CA ILE A 271 -11.65 -3.98 17.36
C ILE A 271 -12.57 -5.18 17.55
N LYS A 272 -13.91 -4.98 17.56
CA LYS A 272 -14.89 -6.08 17.64
C LYS A 272 -14.77 -7.03 16.45
N GLU A 273 -14.58 -6.50 15.24
CA GLU A 273 -14.31 -7.31 14.05
C GLU A 273 -13.06 -8.18 14.22
N HIS A 274 -11.99 -7.61 14.76
CA HIS A 274 -10.74 -8.33 15.01
C HIS A 274 -10.91 -9.42 16.08
N ARG A 275 -11.65 -9.14 17.16
CA ARG A 275 -12.00 -10.10 18.22
C ARG A 275 -12.97 -11.19 17.74
N GLY A 276 -13.63 -10.98 16.60
CA GLY A 276 -14.71 -11.85 16.11
C GLY A 276 -16.06 -11.60 16.80
N GLU A 277 -16.19 -10.50 17.56
CA GLU A 277 -17.40 -10.04 18.23
C GLU A 277 -18.21 -9.17 17.26
N PHE A 278 -19.16 -9.75 16.52
CA PHE A 278 -20.03 -8.97 15.63
C PHE A 278 -21.33 -8.58 16.34
N PRO A 279 -21.88 -7.37 16.09
CA PRO A 279 -23.13 -6.89 16.68
C PRO A 279 -24.36 -7.76 16.34
N HIS A 280 -24.26 -8.60 15.33
CA HIS A 280 -25.33 -9.50 14.88
C HIS A 280 -24.82 -10.94 14.77
N GLY A 281 -24.60 -11.58 15.93
CA GLY A 281 -24.28 -13.00 16.03
C GLY A 281 -22.89 -13.34 15.48
N SER A 282 -22.08 -13.99 16.31
CA SER A 282 -20.81 -14.57 15.87
C SER A 282 -21.02 -15.31 14.55
N LYS A 283 -20.28 -14.96 13.49
CA LYS A 283 -20.31 -15.72 12.24
C LYS A 283 -20.04 -17.19 12.56
N LYS A 284 -21.07 -18.03 12.38
CA LYS A 284 -21.01 -19.44 12.75
C LYS A 284 -19.97 -20.20 11.96
N GLY A 285 -19.22 -21.06 12.64
CA GLY A 285 -18.27 -21.97 12.01
C GLY A 285 -16.82 -21.50 11.99
N SER A 286 -15.92 -22.45 11.80
CA SER A 286 -14.47 -22.23 11.71
C SER A 286 -14.10 -21.38 10.49
N LYS A 287 -12.89 -20.80 10.51
CA LYS A 287 -12.34 -20.08 9.33
C LYS A 287 -12.34 -20.96 8.06
N ALA A 288 -12.10 -22.27 8.22
CA ALA A 288 -12.13 -23.23 7.15
C ALA A 288 -13.54 -23.40 6.58
N LEU A 289 -14.56 -23.59 7.44
CA LEU A 289 -15.94 -23.72 7.00
C LEU A 289 -16.43 -22.48 6.21
N ARG A 290 -16.12 -21.28 6.69
CA ARG A 290 -16.48 -20.04 5.98
C ARG A 290 -15.86 -19.95 4.59
N LYS A 291 -14.61 -20.39 4.46
CA LYS A 291 -13.94 -20.51 3.17
C LYS A 291 -14.62 -21.52 2.25
N TYR A 292 -14.95 -22.72 2.75
CA TYR A 292 -15.64 -23.74 1.95
C TYR A 292 -17.03 -23.30 1.50
N VAL A 293 -17.80 -22.66 2.39
CA VAL A 293 -19.11 -22.09 2.02
C VAL A 293 -18.95 -21.08 0.88
N MET A 294 -17.94 -20.20 0.94
CA MET A 294 -17.71 -19.21 -0.13
C MET A 294 -17.35 -19.87 -1.47
N TRP A 295 -16.58 -20.97 -1.44
CA TRP A 295 -16.26 -21.73 -2.65
C TRP A 295 -17.47 -22.48 -3.23
N ALA A 296 -18.37 -22.96 -2.37
CA ALA A 296 -19.55 -23.72 -2.79
C ALA A 296 -20.67 -22.85 -3.37
N ILE A 297 -20.86 -21.63 -2.83
CA ILE A 297 -21.99 -20.74 -3.23
C ILE A 297 -22.07 -20.53 -4.74
N PRO A 298 -21.02 -20.14 -5.49
CA PRO A 298 -21.13 -19.91 -6.92
C PRO A 298 -21.53 -21.18 -7.70
N ALA A 299 -20.99 -22.34 -7.32
CA ALA A 299 -21.33 -23.60 -7.96
C ALA A 299 -22.79 -23.99 -7.74
N VAL A 300 -23.26 -23.84 -6.49
CA VAL A 300 -24.67 -24.10 -6.13
C VAL A 300 -25.61 -23.14 -6.86
N VAL A 301 -25.29 -21.85 -6.89
CA VAL A 301 -26.11 -20.85 -7.60
C VAL A 301 -26.19 -21.18 -9.09
N MET A 302 -25.04 -21.43 -9.73
CA MET A 302 -25.02 -21.79 -11.16
C MET A 302 -25.81 -23.07 -11.45
N PHE A 303 -25.68 -24.08 -10.58
CA PHE A 303 -26.45 -25.32 -10.71
C PHE A 303 -27.95 -25.05 -10.59
N LEU A 304 -28.39 -24.29 -9.59
CA LEU A 304 -29.81 -23.98 -9.37
C LEU A 304 -30.40 -23.12 -10.51
N LEU A 305 -29.65 -22.16 -11.03
CA LEU A 305 -30.06 -21.33 -12.18
C LEU A 305 -30.35 -22.15 -13.44
N GLY A 306 -29.61 -23.25 -13.65
CA GLY A 306 -29.88 -24.15 -14.77
C GLY A 306 -30.89 -25.26 -14.44
N PHE A 307 -30.91 -25.79 -13.20
CA PHE A 307 -31.71 -26.93 -12.79
C PHE A 307 -33.18 -26.57 -12.60
N ILE A 308 -33.49 -25.46 -11.92
CA ILE A 308 -34.88 -25.06 -11.62
C ILE A 308 -35.73 -24.90 -12.90
N PRO A 309 -35.26 -24.26 -13.97
CA PRO A 309 -36.02 -24.20 -15.24
C PRO A 309 -36.32 -25.55 -15.87
N ASN A 310 -35.45 -26.57 -15.68
CA ASN A 310 -35.60 -27.91 -16.21
C ASN A 310 -36.67 -28.77 -15.49
N LEU A 311 -37.15 -28.33 -14.33
CA LEU A 311 -38.16 -29.09 -13.60
C LEU A 311 -39.49 -29.10 -14.34
N SER A 312 -40.19 -30.24 -14.33
CA SER A 312 -41.56 -30.37 -14.82
C SER A 312 -42.56 -29.83 -13.78
N ALA A 313 -42.50 -28.53 -13.51
CA ALA A 313 -43.30 -27.87 -12.49
C ALA A 313 -43.93 -26.57 -13.02
N SER A 314 -44.99 -26.08 -12.33
CA SER A 314 -45.63 -24.82 -12.71
C SER A 314 -44.67 -23.64 -12.61
N TYR A 315 -44.91 -22.57 -13.37
CA TYR A 315 -44.11 -21.34 -13.31
C TYR A 315 -44.08 -20.72 -11.90
N ILE A 316 -45.22 -20.83 -11.17
CA ILE A 316 -45.33 -20.36 -9.77
C ILE A 316 -44.39 -21.16 -8.88
N THR A 317 -44.34 -22.48 -9.02
CA THR A 317 -43.44 -23.36 -8.27
C THR A 317 -41.98 -23.03 -8.57
N LYS A 318 -41.62 -22.84 -9.85
CA LYS A 318 -40.27 -22.47 -10.28
C LYS A 318 -39.86 -21.11 -9.68
N ALA A 319 -40.75 -20.11 -9.72
CA ALA A 319 -40.52 -18.80 -9.11
C ALA A 319 -40.33 -18.89 -7.58
N GLY A 320 -41.14 -19.72 -6.90
CA GLY A 320 -40.97 -19.98 -5.46
C GLY A 320 -39.62 -20.62 -5.12
N LEU A 321 -39.16 -21.60 -5.91
CA LEU A 321 -37.87 -22.24 -5.75
C LEU A 321 -36.70 -21.25 -5.97
N PHE A 322 -36.81 -20.34 -6.96
CA PHE A 322 -35.83 -19.28 -7.14
C PHE A 322 -35.80 -18.35 -5.96
N ALA A 323 -36.95 -17.88 -5.47
CA ALA A 323 -37.02 -17.00 -4.31
C ALA A 323 -36.40 -17.66 -3.05
N LEU A 324 -36.73 -18.95 -2.84
CA LEU A 324 -36.12 -19.74 -1.74
C LEU A 324 -34.60 -19.85 -1.89
N SER A 325 -34.11 -20.12 -3.10
CA SER A 325 -32.69 -20.23 -3.40
C SER A 325 -31.95 -18.92 -3.09
N VAL A 326 -32.49 -17.79 -3.53
CA VAL A 326 -31.95 -16.45 -3.23
C VAL A 326 -31.95 -16.21 -1.73
N GLY A 327 -33.02 -16.55 -1.01
CA GLY A 327 -33.10 -16.45 0.45
C GLY A 327 -32.04 -17.28 1.17
N LEU A 328 -31.84 -18.54 0.75
CA LEU A 328 -30.80 -19.42 1.32
C LEU A 328 -29.38 -18.91 1.05
N VAL A 329 -29.11 -18.42 -0.16
CA VAL A 329 -27.83 -17.79 -0.48
C VAL A 329 -27.60 -16.54 0.36
N TYR A 330 -28.61 -15.66 0.46
CA TYR A 330 -28.54 -14.47 1.31
C TYR A 330 -28.25 -14.82 2.78
N LEU A 331 -28.96 -15.80 3.34
CA LEU A 331 -28.72 -16.27 4.71
C LEU A 331 -27.30 -16.85 4.85
N SER A 332 -26.85 -17.65 3.89
CA SER A 332 -25.50 -18.22 3.89
C SER A 332 -24.43 -17.12 3.88
N LEU A 333 -24.57 -16.10 3.04
CA LEU A 333 -23.68 -14.94 3.01
C LEU A 333 -23.72 -14.18 4.34
N ARG A 334 -24.89 -13.97 4.89
CA ARG A 334 -25.06 -13.22 6.15
C ARG A 334 -24.48 -13.95 7.35
N PHE A 335 -24.62 -15.27 7.44
CA PHE A 335 -24.21 -16.05 8.63
C PHE A 335 -22.79 -16.59 8.54
N PHE A 336 -22.29 -16.95 7.36
CA PHE A 336 -21.01 -17.64 7.21
C PHE A 336 -19.91 -16.81 6.53
N VAL A 337 -20.26 -15.77 5.73
CA VAL A 337 -19.26 -15.06 4.94
C VAL A 337 -18.84 -13.76 5.61
N ASP A 338 -17.54 -13.64 5.94
CA ASP A 338 -16.91 -12.40 6.39
C ASP A 338 -16.25 -11.65 5.21
N SER A 339 -15.76 -10.44 5.47
CA SER A 339 -15.12 -9.60 4.44
C SER A 339 -13.90 -10.27 3.78
N ARG A 340 -13.17 -11.12 4.52
CA ARG A 340 -12.03 -11.87 3.99
C ARG A 340 -12.47 -13.03 3.10
N ALA A 341 -13.50 -13.79 3.52
CA ALA A 341 -14.05 -14.85 2.70
C ALA A 341 -14.72 -14.29 1.43
N ALA A 342 -15.38 -13.14 1.50
CA ALA A 342 -15.98 -12.48 0.35
C ALA A 342 -14.99 -12.15 -0.77
N GLN A 343 -13.72 -11.88 -0.43
CA GLN A 343 -12.66 -11.64 -1.42
C GLN A 343 -12.39 -12.87 -2.32
N LEU A 344 -12.77 -14.07 -1.87
CA LEU A 344 -12.63 -15.29 -2.66
C LEU A 344 -13.76 -15.51 -3.67
N PHE A 345 -14.84 -14.68 -3.65
CA PHE A 345 -15.97 -14.84 -4.54
C PHE A 345 -15.61 -14.85 -6.04
N PRO A 346 -14.79 -13.90 -6.55
CA PRO A 346 -14.48 -13.87 -7.98
C PRO A 346 -13.74 -15.12 -8.46
N ILE A 347 -12.77 -15.60 -7.70
CA ILE A 347 -12.04 -16.83 -8.08
C ILE A 347 -12.90 -18.07 -7.91
N ALA A 348 -13.75 -18.15 -6.89
CA ALA A 348 -14.66 -19.26 -6.71
C ALA A 348 -15.68 -19.34 -7.89
N LEU A 349 -16.22 -18.20 -8.30
CA LEU A 349 -17.08 -18.10 -9.47
C LEU A 349 -16.35 -18.48 -10.77
N ALA A 350 -15.11 -18.02 -10.94
CA ALA A 350 -14.30 -18.34 -12.11
C ALA A 350 -14.02 -19.86 -12.21
N VAL A 351 -13.73 -20.52 -11.09
CA VAL A 351 -13.49 -21.97 -11.05
C VAL A 351 -14.82 -22.73 -11.28
N ALA A 352 -15.89 -22.36 -10.59
CA ALA A 352 -17.20 -22.98 -10.74
C ALA A 352 -17.68 -22.93 -12.21
N THR A 353 -17.57 -21.76 -12.85
CA THR A 353 -17.92 -21.58 -14.28
C THR A 353 -17.11 -22.53 -15.16
N LYS A 354 -15.79 -22.62 -14.97
CA LYS A 354 -14.93 -23.52 -15.78
C LYS A 354 -15.34 -24.98 -15.62
N VAL A 355 -15.61 -25.41 -14.38
CA VAL A 355 -16.02 -26.80 -14.12
C VAL A 355 -17.36 -27.10 -14.79
N ILE A 356 -18.36 -26.24 -14.59
CA ILE A 356 -19.72 -26.47 -15.09
C ILE A 356 -19.76 -26.39 -16.63
N VAL A 357 -19.08 -25.40 -17.24
CA VAL A 357 -19.02 -25.25 -18.70
C VAL A 357 -18.36 -26.46 -19.35
N ASN A 358 -17.21 -26.93 -18.81
CA ASN A 358 -16.54 -28.11 -19.36
C ASN A 358 -17.36 -29.39 -19.15
N PHE A 359 -17.96 -29.55 -17.96
CA PHE A 359 -18.89 -30.68 -17.74
C PHE A 359 -20.02 -30.68 -18.74
N THR A 360 -20.68 -29.54 -18.96
CA THR A 360 -21.79 -29.42 -19.91
C THR A 360 -21.34 -29.74 -21.34
N TYR A 361 -20.16 -29.27 -21.76
CA TYR A 361 -19.64 -29.57 -23.10
C TYR A 361 -19.47 -31.08 -23.31
N PHE A 362 -18.80 -31.77 -22.40
CA PHE A 362 -18.55 -33.20 -22.54
C PHE A 362 -19.79 -34.05 -22.34
N ALA A 363 -20.70 -33.68 -21.43
CA ALA A 363 -21.90 -34.45 -21.15
C ALA A 363 -22.99 -34.26 -22.21
N PHE A 364 -23.16 -33.07 -22.77
CA PHE A 364 -24.27 -32.73 -23.66
C PHE A 364 -23.84 -32.50 -25.11
N PHE A 365 -22.70 -31.82 -25.38
CA PHE A 365 -22.38 -31.40 -26.75
C PHE A 365 -21.45 -32.36 -27.48
N TRP A 366 -20.54 -33.03 -26.74
CA TRP A 366 -19.54 -33.92 -27.32
C TRP A 366 -20.08 -34.99 -28.29
N PRO A 367 -21.25 -35.64 -28.02
CA PRO A 367 -21.81 -36.61 -28.95
C PRO A 367 -22.27 -36.00 -30.29
N TYR A 368 -22.68 -34.74 -30.31
CA TYR A 368 -23.24 -34.05 -31.49
C TYR A 368 -22.18 -33.32 -32.32
N VAL A 369 -20.96 -33.13 -31.79
CA VAL A 369 -19.85 -32.55 -32.55
C VAL A 369 -19.17 -33.68 -33.33
N SER A 370 -19.46 -33.80 -34.63
CA SER A 370 -18.84 -34.81 -35.50
C SER A 370 -17.44 -34.41 -35.93
N ASP A 371 -17.22 -33.13 -36.15
CA ASP A 371 -15.98 -32.58 -36.72
C ASP A 371 -14.78 -32.68 -35.80
N LEU A 372 -13.74 -33.35 -36.28
CA LEU A 372 -12.50 -33.52 -35.52
C LEU A 372 -11.78 -32.18 -35.20
N TRP A 373 -11.84 -31.21 -36.13
CA TRP A 373 -11.20 -29.90 -35.93
C TRP A 373 -11.87 -29.11 -34.81
N MET A 374 -13.21 -29.21 -34.66
CA MET A 374 -13.95 -28.57 -33.57
C MET A 374 -13.60 -29.21 -32.22
N LYS A 375 -13.54 -30.54 -32.16
CA LYS A 375 -13.11 -31.28 -30.96
C LYS A 375 -11.68 -30.89 -30.56
N ALA A 376 -10.76 -30.93 -31.53
CA ALA A 376 -9.36 -30.56 -31.29
C ALA A 376 -9.22 -29.09 -30.88
N GLY A 377 -9.90 -28.18 -31.57
CA GLY A 377 -9.90 -26.75 -31.26
C GLY A 377 -10.39 -26.42 -29.86
N TYR A 378 -11.51 -27.06 -29.43
CA TYR A 378 -12.00 -26.94 -28.06
C TYR A 378 -10.97 -27.46 -27.06
N PHE A 379 -10.45 -28.67 -27.29
CA PHE A 379 -9.54 -29.33 -26.35
C PHE A 379 -8.23 -28.54 -26.18
N LEU A 380 -7.64 -28.05 -27.27
CA LEU A 380 -6.43 -27.25 -27.25
C LEU A 380 -6.66 -25.88 -26.58
N SER A 381 -7.74 -25.19 -26.94
CA SER A 381 -8.04 -23.87 -26.34
C SER A 381 -8.41 -23.99 -24.86
N MET A 382 -9.17 -25.00 -24.48
CA MET A 382 -9.48 -25.34 -23.09
C MET A 382 -8.20 -25.66 -22.29
N GLY A 383 -7.33 -26.51 -22.84
CA GLY A 383 -6.05 -26.85 -22.20
C GLY A 383 -5.16 -25.63 -21.98
N ALA A 384 -5.03 -24.77 -23.01
CA ALA A 384 -4.31 -23.52 -22.91
C ALA A 384 -4.93 -22.57 -21.86
N MET A 385 -6.25 -22.45 -21.84
CA MET A 385 -7.00 -21.64 -20.87
C MET A 385 -6.81 -22.15 -19.44
N LEU A 386 -6.97 -23.44 -19.18
CA LEU A 386 -6.82 -24.04 -17.84
C LEU A 386 -5.39 -23.94 -17.33
N TYR A 387 -4.40 -24.26 -18.19
CA TYR A 387 -2.98 -24.16 -17.84
C TYR A 387 -2.57 -22.73 -17.49
N SER A 388 -2.94 -21.78 -18.34
CA SER A 388 -2.58 -20.37 -18.13
C SER A 388 -3.33 -19.77 -16.93
N PHE A 389 -4.60 -20.15 -16.70
CA PHE A 389 -5.34 -19.81 -15.49
C PHE A 389 -4.64 -20.33 -14.23
N TRP A 390 -4.24 -21.60 -14.21
CA TRP A 390 -3.52 -22.19 -13.08
C TRP A 390 -2.18 -21.49 -12.82
N LYS A 391 -1.44 -21.15 -13.89
CA LYS A 391 -0.20 -20.36 -13.78
C LYS A 391 -0.44 -18.95 -13.22
N CYS A 392 -1.50 -18.25 -13.65
CA CYS A 392 -1.86 -16.96 -13.09
C CYS A 392 -2.22 -17.06 -11.61
N TRP A 393 -2.97 -18.08 -11.22
CA TRP A 393 -3.43 -18.29 -9.86
C TRP A 393 -2.32 -18.66 -8.89
N ARG A 394 -1.42 -19.59 -9.27
CA ARG A 394 -0.48 -20.23 -8.34
C ARG A 394 0.98 -19.84 -8.51
N PHE A 395 1.32 -19.27 -9.65
CA PHE A 395 2.71 -18.93 -9.93
C PHE A 395 3.10 -17.61 -9.27
N ASN A 396 4.39 -17.49 -8.92
CA ASN A 396 4.92 -16.25 -8.36
C ASN A 396 4.76 -15.10 -9.38
N PRO A 397 4.08 -13.99 -9.04
CA PRO A 397 3.92 -12.86 -9.96
C PRO A 397 5.20 -12.03 -10.15
N GLY A 398 6.28 -12.35 -9.47
CA GLY A 398 7.50 -11.55 -9.41
C GLY A 398 7.64 -10.81 -8.08
N VAL A 399 7.37 -11.50 -6.97
CA VAL A 399 7.55 -10.96 -5.62
C VAL A 399 9.01 -10.63 -5.40
N ILE A 400 9.28 -9.38 -5.05
CA ILE A 400 10.62 -8.93 -4.69
C ILE A 400 10.89 -9.34 -3.25
N LYS A 401 11.87 -10.23 -3.07
CA LYS A 401 12.32 -10.69 -1.75
C LYS A 401 13.62 -9.97 -1.40
N ASN A 402 13.79 -9.64 -0.14
CA ASN A 402 15.02 -9.08 0.38
C ASN A 402 15.30 -9.68 1.77
N SER A 403 16.55 -9.92 2.12
CA SER A 403 16.92 -10.35 3.47
C SER A 403 16.80 -9.18 4.46
N GLN A 404 16.73 -9.47 5.76
CA GLN A 404 16.69 -8.41 6.78
C GLN A 404 17.97 -7.56 6.77
N GLU A 405 19.12 -8.17 6.49
CA GLU A 405 20.39 -7.45 6.38
C GLU A 405 20.40 -6.53 5.17
N ASP A 406 19.95 -7.00 4.00
CA ASP A 406 19.84 -6.17 2.81
C ASP A 406 18.83 -5.03 2.99
N GLN A 407 17.74 -5.25 3.74
CA GLN A 407 16.77 -4.22 4.08
C GLN A 407 17.42 -3.09 4.89
N LYS A 408 18.14 -3.43 5.97
CA LYS A 408 18.87 -2.45 6.79
C LYS A 408 19.92 -1.73 5.96
N ARG A 409 20.72 -2.48 5.20
CA ARG A 409 21.75 -1.91 4.31
C ARG A 409 21.14 -0.94 3.30
N THR A 410 20.03 -1.29 2.68
CA THR A 410 19.33 -0.42 1.72
C THR A 410 18.86 0.88 2.36
N ILE A 411 18.32 0.82 3.59
CA ILE A 411 17.88 2.01 4.32
C ILE A 411 19.08 2.94 4.57
N VAL A 412 20.20 2.38 5.08
CA VAL A 412 21.40 3.15 5.37
C VAL A 412 21.97 3.78 4.09
N GLU A 413 22.16 2.99 3.03
CA GLU A 413 22.67 3.47 1.75
C GLU A 413 21.80 4.60 1.17
N MET A 414 20.48 4.44 1.18
CA MET A 414 19.58 5.46 0.68
C MET A 414 19.60 6.74 1.53
N ALA A 415 19.67 6.61 2.86
CA ALA A 415 19.74 7.76 3.75
C ALA A 415 21.03 8.57 3.54
N GLU A 416 22.15 7.86 3.37
CA GLU A 416 23.48 8.47 3.20
C GLU A 416 23.72 9.06 1.80
N THR A 417 23.02 8.55 0.76
CA THR A 417 23.25 8.98 -0.63
C THR A 417 22.17 9.90 -1.18
N THR A 418 20.89 9.54 -0.99
CA THR A 418 19.74 10.20 -1.65
C THR A 418 18.73 10.82 -0.69
N GLY A 419 18.97 10.75 0.63
CA GLY A 419 18.08 11.32 1.64
C GLY A 419 16.84 10.48 1.94
N LEU A 420 16.85 9.17 1.71
CA LEU A 420 15.75 8.21 1.93
C LEU A 420 14.39 8.73 1.44
N ASP A 421 14.28 8.95 0.15
CA ASP A 421 13.04 9.35 -0.49
C ASP A 421 11.97 8.26 -0.37
N LEU A 422 10.95 8.50 0.46
CA LEU A 422 9.85 7.56 0.71
C LEU A 422 8.99 7.32 -0.53
N SER A 423 9.06 8.17 -1.56
CA SER A 423 8.40 7.92 -2.84
C SER A 423 9.06 6.76 -3.59
N LYS A 424 10.36 6.59 -3.43
CA LYS A 424 11.20 5.54 -4.05
C LYS A 424 11.47 4.35 -3.11
N PHE A 425 10.99 4.43 -1.86
CA PHE A 425 11.15 3.39 -0.85
C PHE A 425 9.81 2.79 -0.44
N CYS A 426 9.76 1.50 -0.15
CA CYS A 426 8.59 0.83 0.39
C CYS A 426 8.77 0.58 1.89
N THR A 427 8.03 1.31 2.72
CA THR A 427 8.08 1.19 4.19
C THR A 427 7.54 -0.14 4.73
N THR A 428 6.74 -0.87 3.96
CA THR A 428 6.23 -2.20 4.33
C THR A 428 7.20 -3.33 3.98
N CYS A 429 7.83 -3.26 2.79
CA CYS A 429 8.75 -4.31 2.34
C CYS A 429 10.22 -3.96 2.63
N LEU A 430 10.50 -2.76 3.11
CA LEU A 430 11.83 -2.20 3.40
C LEU A 430 12.80 -2.34 2.22
N ILE A 431 12.33 -1.99 1.03
CA ILE A 431 13.12 -2.07 -0.20
C ILE A 431 13.09 -0.75 -0.97
N ARG A 432 14.19 -0.41 -1.61
CA ARG A 432 14.16 0.55 -2.70
C ARG A 432 13.28 -0.03 -3.82
N ARG A 433 12.23 0.69 -4.22
CA ARG A 433 11.31 0.22 -5.26
C ARG A 433 12.02 0.20 -6.60
N PRO A 434 12.22 -0.97 -7.23
CA PRO A 434 12.70 -1.02 -8.61
C PRO A 434 11.73 -0.29 -9.54
N ILE A 435 12.25 0.24 -10.64
CA ILE A 435 11.43 0.87 -11.68
C ILE A 435 10.32 -0.11 -12.10
N ARG A 436 9.09 0.40 -12.30
CA ARG A 436 7.91 -0.38 -12.67
C ARG A 436 7.39 -1.34 -11.59
N SER A 437 7.98 -1.35 -10.39
CA SER A 437 7.44 -2.13 -9.27
C SER A 437 6.41 -1.33 -8.47
N LYS A 438 5.52 -2.06 -7.79
CA LYS A 438 4.54 -1.47 -6.87
C LYS A 438 4.26 -2.41 -5.71
N HIS A 439 4.02 -1.84 -4.54
CA HIS A 439 3.47 -2.58 -3.41
C HIS A 439 1.97 -2.83 -3.63
N CYS A 440 1.56 -4.09 -3.53
CA CYS A 440 0.16 -4.50 -3.55
C CYS A 440 -0.37 -4.58 -2.12
N SER A 441 -1.33 -3.74 -1.77
CA SER A 441 -1.95 -3.73 -0.42
C SER A 441 -2.76 -4.99 -0.10
N THR A 442 -3.27 -5.69 -1.13
CA THR A 442 -4.03 -6.94 -0.94
C THR A 442 -3.11 -8.12 -0.65
N CYS A 443 -1.97 -8.22 -1.36
CA CYS A 443 -0.99 -9.29 -1.18
C CYS A 443 0.07 -8.95 -0.14
N ASP A 444 0.15 -7.70 0.29
CA ASP A 444 1.15 -7.14 1.21
C ASP A 444 2.61 -7.40 0.77
N LYS A 445 2.88 -7.25 -0.53
CA LYS A 445 4.18 -7.53 -1.15
C LYS A 445 4.47 -6.57 -2.29
N CYS A 446 5.75 -6.26 -2.50
CA CYS A 446 6.20 -5.56 -3.70
C CYS A 446 6.35 -6.53 -4.86
N ILE A 447 5.77 -6.16 -6.00
CA ILE A 447 5.76 -6.98 -7.22
C ILE A 447 6.53 -6.24 -8.33
N ALA A 448 7.47 -6.93 -8.95
CA ALA A 448 8.22 -6.41 -10.09
C ALA A 448 7.33 -6.30 -11.32
N ARG A 449 7.45 -5.20 -12.07
CA ARG A 449 6.62 -4.91 -13.26
C ARG A 449 5.13 -5.14 -12.98
N PHE A 450 4.65 -4.51 -11.89
CA PHE A 450 3.28 -4.68 -11.43
C PHE A 450 2.27 -4.20 -12.48
N ASP A 451 1.33 -5.08 -12.84
CA ASP A 451 0.20 -4.72 -13.68
C ASP A 451 -1.03 -4.37 -12.84
N HIS A 452 -1.59 -5.36 -12.15
CA HIS A 452 -2.69 -5.19 -11.20
C HIS A 452 -2.80 -6.40 -10.26
N HIS A 453 -3.57 -6.26 -9.18
CA HIS A 453 -4.08 -7.40 -8.43
C HIS A 453 -5.38 -7.87 -9.10
N CYS A 454 -5.44 -9.12 -9.51
CA CYS A 454 -6.58 -9.69 -10.22
C CYS A 454 -7.41 -10.59 -9.30
N PRO A 455 -8.62 -10.16 -8.88
CA PRO A 455 -9.48 -10.96 -8.00
C PRO A 455 -9.94 -12.28 -8.66
N TRP A 456 -10.00 -12.31 -9.98
CA TRP A 456 -10.43 -13.49 -10.74
C TRP A 456 -9.45 -14.65 -10.74
N VAL A 457 -8.18 -14.38 -10.39
CA VAL A 457 -7.14 -15.38 -10.21
C VAL A 457 -6.54 -15.33 -8.81
N ASP A 458 -7.11 -14.51 -7.90
CA ASP A 458 -6.66 -14.33 -6.51
C ASP A 458 -5.13 -14.17 -6.40
N ASN A 459 -4.54 -13.37 -7.29
CA ASN A 459 -3.11 -13.14 -7.36
C ASN A 459 -2.81 -11.81 -8.06
N CYS A 460 -1.60 -11.29 -7.84
CA CYS A 460 -1.09 -10.19 -8.64
C CYS A 460 -0.66 -10.67 -10.02
N ILE A 461 -0.80 -9.78 -11.02
CA ILE A 461 -0.20 -9.91 -12.33
C ILE A 461 1.04 -9.02 -12.38
N GLY A 462 2.19 -9.62 -12.70
CA GLY A 462 3.49 -8.95 -12.71
C GLY A 462 4.51 -9.65 -13.61
N SER A 463 5.79 -9.37 -13.42
CA SER A 463 6.87 -9.74 -14.36
C SER A 463 6.91 -11.21 -14.75
N LEU A 464 6.61 -12.15 -13.83
CA LEU A 464 6.79 -13.56 -14.08
C LEU A 464 5.53 -14.28 -14.61
N ASN A 465 4.33 -13.76 -14.34
CA ASN A 465 3.07 -14.40 -14.74
C ASN A 465 2.25 -13.62 -15.78
N HIS A 466 2.66 -12.40 -16.16
CA HIS A 466 1.94 -11.55 -17.11
C HIS A 466 1.72 -12.24 -18.48
N ARG A 467 2.73 -12.97 -18.99
CA ARG A 467 2.60 -13.74 -20.24
C ARG A 467 1.48 -14.77 -20.18
N PHE A 468 1.32 -15.46 -19.06
CA PHE A 468 0.25 -16.43 -18.87
C PHE A 468 -1.12 -15.74 -18.78
N PHE A 469 -1.17 -14.54 -18.21
CA PHE A 469 -2.39 -13.76 -18.17
C PHE A 469 -2.89 -13.37 -19.57
N ILE A 470 -1.99 -12.95 -20.46
CA ILE A 470 -2.32 -12.65 -21.87
C ILE A 470 -2.81 -13.90 -22.60
N ILE A 471 -2.13 -15.05 -22.41
CA ILE A 471 -2.55 -16.33 -23.00
C ILE A 471 -3.92 -16.73 -22.47
N TYR A 472 -4.18 -16.56 -21.17
CA TYR A 472 -5.49 -16.83 -20.55
C TYR A 472 -6.61 -15.99 -21.17
N LEU A 473 -6.38 -14.68 -21.30
CA LEU A 473 -7.37 -13.76 -21.90
C LEU A 473 -7.65 -14.08 -23.37
N GLY A 474 -6.67 -14.57 -24.13
CA GLY A 474 -6.85 -14.98 -25.53
C GLY A 474 -7.50 -16.37 -25.67
N ALA A 475 -7.10 -17.33 -24.86
CA ALA A 475 -7.59 -18.71 -24.94
C ALA A 475 -9.05 -18.86 -24.46
N LEU A 476 -9.49 -18.02 -23.48
CA LEU A 476 -10.84 -18.09 -22.95
C LEU A 476 -11.92 -17.75 -24.00
N PRO A 477 -11.87 -16.65 -24.78
CA PRO A 477 -12.82 -16.37 -25.84
C PRO A 477 -12.83 -17.46 -26.94
N ILE A 478 -11.66 -18.00 -27.30
CA ILE A 478 -11.55 -19.07 -28.30
C ILE A 478 -12.26 -20.33 -27.80
N SER A 479 -11.99 -20.75 -26.57
CA SER A 479 -12.67 -21.89 -25.95
C SER A 479 -14.18 -21.67 -25.84
N SER A 480 -14.60 -20.45 -25.48
CA SER A 480 -16.02 -20.06 -25.43
C SER A 480 -16.69 -20.11 -26.80
N MET A 481 -15.99 -19.73 -27.86
CA MET A 481 -16.49 -19.82 -29.23
C MET A 481 -16.79 -21.29 -29.62
N PHE A 482 -15.83 -22.19 -29.40
CA PHE A 482 -16.05 -23.61 -29.65
C PHE A 482 -17.15 -24.22 -28.78
N TYR A 483 -17.30 -23.78 -27.54
CA TYR A 483 -18.42 -24.14 -26.67
C TYR A 483 -19.75 -23.74 -27.27
N LEU A 484 -19.88 -22.48 -27.71
CA LEU A 484 -21.13 -21.96 -28.31
C LEU A 484 -21.45 -22.65 -29.66
N MET A 485 -20.42 -22.98 -30.46
CA MET A 485 -20.63 -23.78 -31.69
C MET A 485 -21.14 -25.19 -31.39
N GLY A 486 -20.54 -25.88 -30.41
CA GLY A 486 -21.01 -27.20 -29.98
C GLY A 486 -22.42 -27.16 -29.42
N ASN A 487 -22.76 -26.09 -28.68
CA ASN A 487 -24.12 -25.91 -28.18
C ASN A 487 -25.14 -25.65 -29.31
N ALA A 488 -24.77 -24.87 -30.34
CA ALA A 488 -25.65 -24.65 -31.50
C ALA A 488 -25.96 -25.98 -32.23
N LEU A 489 -24.94 -26.85 -32.44
CA LEU A 489 -25.15 -28.17 -33.01
C LEU A 489 -26.09 -29.03 -32.15
N PHE A 490 -25.90 -29.02 -30.83
CA PHE A 490 -26.76 -29.72 -29.89
C PHE A 490 -28.22 -29.24 -30.00
N TRP A 491 -28.46 -27.92 -30.11
CA TRP A 491 -29.82 -27.39 -30.25
C TRP A 491 -30.48 -27.79 -31.59
N VAL A 492 -29.73 -27.79 -32.69
CA VAL A 492 -30.23 -28.20 -34.00
C VAL A 492 -30.56 -29.69 -34.01
N GLU A 493 -29.63 -30.54 -33.55
CA GLU A 493 -29.81 -32.01 -33.68
C GLU A 493 -30.67 -32.62 -32.58
N SER A 494 -30.51 -32.19 -31.33
CA SER A 494 -31.22 -32.77 -30.18
C SER A 494 -32.57 -32.11 -29.92
N CYS A 495 -32.63 -30.79 -30.04
CA CYS A 495 -33.88 -30.04 -29.81
C CYS A 495 -34.69 -29.80 -31.09
N GLN A 496 -34.17 -30.20 -32.27
CA GLN A 496 -34.83 -30.05 -33.58
C GLN A 496 -35.30 -28.61 -33.85
N THR A 497 -34.49 -27.63 -33.36
CA THR A 497 -34.85 -26.22 -33.54
C THR A 497 -34.50 -25.74 -34.94
N THR A 498 -35.44 -25.01 -35.57
CA THR A 498 -35.25 -24.39 -36.89
C THR A 498 -34.79 -22.94 -36.72
N PHE A 499 -33.49 -22.74 -36.79
CA PHE A 499 -32.94 -21.41 -36.69
C PHE A 499 -33.28 -20.58 -37.95
N GLY A 500 -34.03 -19.51 -37.79
CA GLY A 500 -34.31 -18.53 -38.85
C GLY A 500 -35.64 -18.63 -39.56
N GLU A 501 -36.35 -19.76 -39.48
CA GLU A 501 -37.67 -19.92 -40.18
C GLU A 501 -38.82 -19.26 -39.42
N ASN A 502 -38.80 -19.27 -38.08
CA ASN A 502 -39.92 -18.87 -37.22
C ASN A 502 -39.66 -17.61 -36.37
N GLY A 503 -38.50 -16.96 -36.58
CA GLY A 503 -38.10 -15.77 -35.82
C GLY A 503 -37.47 -16.07 -34.44
N LEU A 504 -36.76 -15.10 -33.94
CA LEU A 504 -35.94 -15.24 -32.73
C LEU A 504 -36.69 -15.64 -31.47
N TRP A 505 -37.90 -15.14 -31.27
CA TRP A 505 -38.70 -15.42 -30.07
C TRP A 505 -39.23 -16.85 -30.02
N ILE A 506 -39.62 -17.42 -31.16
CA ILE A 506 -40.03 -18.81 -31.26
C ILE A 506 -38.84 -19.73 -31.02
N PHE A 507 -37.68 -19.43 -31.63
CA PHE A 507 -36.45 -20.16 -31.40
C PHE A 507 -36.06 -20.18 -29.90
N ILE A 508 -36.09 -19.02 -29.20
CA ILE A 508 -35.83 -18.94 -27.76
C ILE A 508 -36.82 -19.83 -26.99
N GLY A 509 -38.10 -19.81 -27.35
CA GLY A 509 -39.11 -20.63 -26.72
C GLY A 509 -38.87 -22.14 -26.92
N GLU A 510 -38.45 -22.56 -28.11
CA GLU A 510 -38.11 -23.96 -28.43
C GLU A 510 -36.90 -24.43 -27.62
N VAL A 511 -35.83 -23.64 -27.59
CA VAL A 511 -34.61 -23.95 -26.80
C VAL A 511 -34.90 -23.98 -25.31
N MET A 512 -35.69 -23.02 -24.81
CA MET A 512 -36.05 -22.95 -23.38
C MET A 512 -37.00 -24.11 -22.96
N SER A 513 -37.78 -24.65 -23.87
CA SER A 513 -38.60 -25.82 -23.58
C SER A 513 -37.80 -27.13 -23.65
N CYS A 514 -36.82 -27.22 -24.54
CA CYS A 514 -35.98 -28.40 -24.72
C CYS A 514 -34.87 -28.49 -23.65
N SER A 515 -34.03 -27.44 -23.54
CA SER A 515 -32.88 -27.46 -22.66
C SER A 515 -32.59 -26.07 -22.05
N PRO A 516 -33.36 -25.66 -21.05
CA PRO A 516 -33.14 -24.38 -20.33
C PRO A 516 -31.75 -24.28 -19.74
N TRP A 517 -31.18 -25.39 -19.29
CA TRP A 517 -29.81 -25.46 -18.73
C TRP A 517 -28.78 -24.91 -19.72
N THR A 518 -28.77 -25.47 -20.93
CA THR A 518 -27.77 -25.09 -21.94
C THR A 518 -28.00 -23.67 -22.44
N PHE A 519 -29.25 -23.19 -22.49
CA PHE A 519 -29.54 -21.80 -22.85
C PHE A 519 -28.99 -20.79 -21.86
N VAL A 520 -29.30 -20.94 -20.57
CA VAL A 520 -28.83 -20.02 -19.51
C VAL A 520 -27.31 -20.00 -19.45
N LEU A 521 -26.67 -21.17 -19.52
CA LEU A 521 -25.23 -21.27 -19.46
C LEU A 521 -24.56 -20.66 -20.70
N SER A 522 -25.15 -20.84 -21.89
CA SER A 522 -24.61 -20.25 -23.12
C SER A 522 -24.73 -18.72 -23.14
N LEU A 523 -25.83 -18.19 -22.63
CA LEU A 523 -25.96 -16.73 -22.46
C LEU A 523 -24.85 -16.17 -21.55
N GLN A 524 -24.58 -16.84 -20.43
CA GLN A 524 -23.51 -16.47 -19.52
C GLN A 524 -22.13 -16.54 -20.19
N VAL A 525 -21.88 -17.63 -20.95
CA VAL A 525 -20.62 -17.82 -21.68
C VAL A 525 -20.45 -16.73 -22.76
N ALA A 526 -21.49 -16.39 -23.49
CA ALA A 526 -21.47 -15.34 -24.51
C ALA A 526 -21.12 -13.96 -23.91
N VAL A 527 -21.75 -13.60 -22.79
CA VAL A 527 -21.44 -12.34 -22.08
C VAL A 527 -19.98 -12.32 -21.62
N TYR A 528 -19.49 -13.42 -21.02
CA TYR A 528 -18.08 -13.49 -20.59
C TYR A 528 -17.11 -13.46 -21.77
N MET A 529 -17.43 -14.10 -22.87
CA MET A 529 -16.63 -14.09 -24.09
C MET A 529 -16.43 -12.66 -24.62
N MET A 530 -17.52 -11.90 -24.74
CA MET A 530 -17.45 -10.50 -25.22
C MET A 530 -16.60 -9.63 -24.29
N TRP A 531 -16.86 -9.73 -22.98
CA TRP A 531 -16.12 -8.94 -21.98
C TRP A 531 -14.63 -9.25 -21.98
N VAL A 532 -14.28 -10.55 -21.96
CA VAL A 532 -12.88 -10.99 -21.92
C VAL A 532 -12.17 -10.74 -23.25
N ALA A 533 -12.85 -10.87 -24.38
CA ALA A 533 -12.27 -10.51 -25.69
C ALA A 533 -11.89 -9.02 -25.73
N MET A 534 -12.75 -8.13 -25.23
CA MET A 534 -12.43 -6.70 -25.12
C MET A 534 -11.23 -6.46 -24.20
N LEU A 535 -11.18 -7.14 -23.06
CA LEU A 535 -10.03 -7.06 -22.15
C LEU A 535 -8.75 -7.56 -22.81
N PHE A 536 -8.82 -8.64 -23.59
CA PHE A 536 -7.68 -9.18 -24.32
C PHE A 536 -7.14 -8.14 -25.32
N VAL A 537 -8.01 -7.54 -26.14
CA VAL A 537 -7.60 -6.50 -27.09
C VAL A 537 -6.95 -5.32 -26.38
N CYS A 538 -7.56 -4.84 -25.29
CA CYS A 538 -6.99 -3.74 -24.50
C CYS A 538 -5.62 -4.09 -23.90
N GLN A 539 -5.48 -5.27 -23.32
CA GLN A 539 -4.23 -5.73 -22.71
C GLN A 539 -3.15 -5.98 -23.77
N PHE A 540 -3.53 -6.60 -24.87
CA PHE A 540 -2.62 -6.84 -25.99
C PHE A 540 -2.07 -5.53 -26.55
N TYR A 541 -2.95 -4.55 -26.81
CA TYR A 541 -2.56 -3.21 -27.25
C TYR A 541 -1.61 -2.53 -26.25
N GLN A 542 -1.95 -2.56 -24.94
CA GLN A 542 -1.10 -1.96 -23.91
C GLN A 542 0.29 -2.60 -23.83
N VAL A 543 0.37 -3.93 -23.89
CA VAL A 543 1.63 -4.65 -23.69
C VAL A 543 2.50 -4.64 -24.95
N ILE A 544 1.90 -4.89 -26.12
CA ILE A 544 2.64 -5.07 -27.37
C ILE A 544 2.92 -3.72 -28.05
N TYR A 545 1.89 -2.87 -28.15
CA TYR A 545 2.03 -1.59 -28.85
C TYR A 545 2.58 -0.48 -27.95
N LEU A 546 2.01 -0.28 -26.77
CA LEU A 546 2.44 0.79 -25.86
C LEU A 546 3.63 0.37 -24.95
N GLY A 547 3.88 -0.90 -24.74
CA GLY A 547 4.94 -1.41 -23.85
C GLY A 547 4.72 -1.09 -22.37
N VAL A 548 3.50 -0.72 -21.96
CA VAL A 548 3.14 -0.31 -20.61
C VAL A 548 2.23 -1.32 -19.92
N THR A 549 2.24 -1.31 -18.59
CA THR A 549 1.29 -2.07 -17.78
C THR A 549 0.03 -1.27 -17.50
N THR A 550 -1.05 -1.93 -17.07
CA THR A 550 -2.29 -1.28 -16.65
C THR A 550 -2.05 -0.26 -15.54
N ASN A 551 -1.21 -0.61 -14.56
CA ASN A 551 -0.84 0.29 -13.48
C ASN A 551 -0.11 1.55 -13.99
N GLU A 552 0.80 1.40 -14.93
CA GLU A 552 1.55 2.51 -15.52
C GLU A 552 0.63 3.44 -16.31
N ARG A 553 -0.28 2.86 -17.10
CA ARG A 553 -1.27 3.63 -17.87
C ARG A 553 -2.20 4.43 -16.96
N MET A 554 -2.72 3.82 -15.89
CA MET A 554 -3.65 4.47 -14.96
C MET A 554 -2.98 5.50 -14.05
N ASN A 555 -1.69 5.36 -13.78
CA ASN A 555 -0.93 6.20 -12.85
C ASN A 555 0.26 6.91 -13.53
N HIS A 556 0.18 7.19 -14.83
CA HIS A 556 1.28 7.74 -15.62
C HIS A 556 1.88 9.02 -15.02
N THR A 557 1.04 9.87 -14.42
CA THR A 557 1.47 11.12 -13.79
C THR A 557 2.40 10.92 -12.58
N ARG A 558 2.43 9.72 -11.98
CA ARG A 558 3.27 9.39 -10.83
C ARG A 558 4.68 8.91 -11.20
N TYR A 559 4.88 8.55 -12.47
CA TYR A 559 6.14 7.97 -12.93
C TYR A 559 6.98 9.00 -13.68
N GLU A 560 8.14 9.36 -13.12
CA GLU A 560 9.07 10.35 -13.68
C GLU A 560 9.49 10.01 -15.12
N TYR A 561 9.63 8.72 -15.45
CA TYR A 561 10.05 8.28 -16.79
C TYR A 561 9.00 8.47 -17.88
N PHE A 562 7.76 8.83 -17.53
CA PHE A 562 6.74 9.32 -18.47
C PHE A 562 6.66 10.84 -18.56
N ARG A 563 7.36 11.57 -17.67
CA ARG A 563 7.46 13.02 -17.69
C ARG A 563 8.65 13.42 -18.55
N ASP A 564 8.49 13.49 -19.85
CA ASP A 564 9.49 14.11 -20.70
C ASP A 564 9.26 15.62 -20.69
N PRO A 565 10.26 16.45 -20.29
CA PRO A 565 10.14 17.91 -20.33
C PRO A 565 9.90 18.48 -21.75
N LYS A 566 10.18 17.69 -22.79
CA LYS A 566 10.02 18.07 -24.20
C LYS A 566 8.74 17.52 -24.83
N ALA A 567 7.98 16.65 -24.11
CA ALA A 567 6.72 16.13 -24.64
C ALA A 567 5.58 17.15 -24.48
N PRO A 568 4.74 17.37 -25.49
CA PRO A 568 3.53 18.18 -25.35
C PRO A 568 2.62 17.57 -24.26
N LYS A 569 1.93 18.44 -23.51
CA LYS A 569 1.13 18.10 -22.33
C LYS A 569 0.12 16.99 -22.62
N GLY A 570 0.44 15.77 -22.28
CA GLY A 570 -0.45 14.61 -22.31
C GLY A 570 0.23 13.33 -22.83
N PRO A 571 0.28 12.23 -22.05
CA PRO A 571 1.02 11.02 -22.44
C PRO A 571 0.34 10.18 -23.52
N PHE A 572 -0.79 10.63 -24.04
CA PHE A 572 -1.62 9.92 -25.03
C PHE A 572 -1.95 10.74 -26.27
N ARG A 573 -1.29 11.87 -26.44
CA ARG A 573 -1.35 12.63 -27.68
C ARG A 573 -0.04 12.44 -28.40
N ASP A 574 -0.17 11.88 -29.59
CA ASP A 574 0.83 11.70 -30.63
C ASP A 574 1.68 10.42 -30.57
N GLU A 575 1.88 9.88 -31.72
CA GLU A 575 2.43 8.62 -32.18
C GLU A 575 3.87 8.31 -31.74
N GLU A 576 4.46 9.10 -30.84
CA GLU A 576 5.80 8.92 -30.28
C GLU A 576 5.78 8.66 -28.77
N LEU A 577 4.97 7.72 -28.31
CA LEU A 577 5.23 7.07 -27.04
C LEU A 577 6.53 6.28 -27.17
N HIS A 578 7.64 6.90 -26.80
CA HIS A 578 8.92 6.20 -26.71
C HIS A 578 8.73 4.98 -25.82
N ASN A 579 8.53 3.84 -26.44
CA ASN A 579 8.55 2.55 -25.77
C ASN A 579 9.91 2.47 -25.03
N PRO A 580 9.97 2.47 -23.69
CA PRO A 580 11.23 2.43 -22.98
C PRO A 580 12.07 1.18 -23.32
N PHE A 581 11.47 0.19 -24.00
CA PHE A 581 12.14 -1.00 -24.49
C PHE A 581 12.74 -0.85 -25.90
N GLN A 582 12.39 0.19 -26.65
CA GLN A 582 12.99 0.44 -27.96
C GLN A 582 14.33 1.20 -27.88
N ASN A 583 14.63 1.85 -26.75
CA ASN A 583 15.92 2.48 -26.53
C ASN A 583 16.83 1.59 -25.66
N PRO A 584 17.86 0.93 -26.22
CA PRO A 584 18.77 0.03 -25.49
C PRO A 584 19.51 0.70 -24.34
N GLN A 585 19.71 2.03 -24.38
CA GLN A 585 20.39 2.79 -23.33
C GLN A 585 19.50 3.10 -22.12
N LYS A 586 18.16 2.97 -22.27
CA LYS A 586 17.18 3.20 -21.19
C LYS A 586 16.62 1.91 -20.58
N ARG A 587 17.15 0.74 -20.95
CA ARG A 587 16.72 -0.52 -20.32
C ARG A 587 17.14 -0.54 -18.85
N PRO A 588 16.20 -0.60 -17.89
CA PRO A 588 16.58 -0.83 -16.52
C PRO A 588 17.25 -2.21 -16.42
N ARG A 589 18.46 -2.26 -15.87
CA ARG A 589 19.08 -3.53 -15.47
C ARG A 589 18.27 -4.05 -14.27
N TYR A 590 17.71 -5.23 -14.43
CA TYR A 590 17.00 -5.94 -13.37
C TYR A 590 18.00 -6.58 -12.41
#